data_c28d8b1a105f2bea5619a70801f674c5
#
_entry.id   c28d8b1a105f2bea5619a70801f674c5
#
_cell.length_a   1.000
_cell.length_b   1.000
_cell.length_c   1.000
_cell.angle_alpha   90.00
_cell.angle_beta   90.00
_cell.angle_gamma   90.00
#
_symmetry.space_group_name_H-M   'P 1'
#
loop_
_entity.id
_entity.type
_entity.pdbx_description
1 polymer ?
#
loop_
_entity_poly.entity_id
_entity_poly.type
_entity_poly.pdbx_seq_one_letter_code
_entity_poly.pdbx_strand_id
1 'polypeptide(L)'
;MKRIPRPVLRALEALAQSPINTSALAMAEGQGFAHDTLYRALGQPLAFFFELSLKLCRDLGGLDRGYLILDDVFIQRYRSGRLGLRKMRDTATGGWAYGLSLVVLAWTDGKRRIPLAFLPYFGEEESKLDLALALLEWAKEAGFRPEGVLFDAWYAARQVLEWLHVHGWPLPQGCSSVGGSFTGRTGRGGG
;
A
#
# COMPACT_ATOMS: atom_id res chain seq x y z
N MET A 1 13.39 -19.83 5.72
CA MET A 1 12.48 -18.80 6.24
C MET A 1 12.20 -19.04 7.70
N LYS A 2 12.33 -18.01 8.55
CA LYS A 2 12.02 -18.13 9.98
C LYS A 2 10.53 -18.41 10.16
N ARG A 3 10.20 -19.34 11.05
CA ARG A 3 8.81 -19.67 11.42
C ARG A 3 8.15 -18.43 12.01
N ILE A 4 6.90 -18.11 11.60
CA ILE A 4 6.15 -17.00 12.19
C ILE A 4 5.98 -17.28 13.69
N PRO A 5 6.35 -16.33 14.57
CA PRO A 5 6.20 -16.51 16.00
C PRO A 5 4.74 -16.75 16.39
N ARG A 6 4.48 -17.70 17.30
CA ARG A 6 3.12 -17.99 17.79
C ARG A 6 2.33 -16.75 18.29
N PRO A 7 2.96 -15.80 19.02
CA PRO A 7 2.25 -14.58 19.44
C PRO A 7 1.75 -13.74 18.25
N VAL A 8 2.53 -13.68 17.16
CA VAL A 8 2.13 -12.94 15.95
C VAL A 8 0.95 -13.62 15.26
N LEU A 9 0.96 -14.94 15.12
CA LEU A 9 -0.18 -15.68 14.57
C LEU A 9 -1.46 -15.45 15.39
N ARG A 10 -1.39 -15.53 16.72
CA ARG A 10 -2.54 -15.23 17.59
C ARG A 10 -3.04 -13.79 17.44
N ALA A 11 -2.12 -12.83 17.33
CA ALA A 11 -2.50 -11.44 17.10
C ALA A 11 -3.21 -11.24 15.76
N LEU A 12 -2.73 -11.87 14.68
CA LEU A 12 -3.36 -11.82 13.37
C LEU A 12 -4.73 -12.50 13.36
N GLU A 13 -4.88 -13.64 14.03
CA GLU A 13 -6.16 -14.33 14.21
C GLU A 13 -7.15 -13.45 14.98
N ALA A 14 -6.73 -12.83 16.08
CA ALA A 14 -7.55 -11.93 16.86
C ALA A 14 -8.00 -10.71 16.03
N LEU A 15 -7.10 -10.11 15.27
CA LEU A 15 -7.42 -8.99 14.37
C LEU A 15 -8.42 -9.39 13.28
N ALA A 16 -8.26 -10.59 12.69
CA ALA A 16 -9.14 -11.09 11.65
C ALA A 16 -10.56 -11.43 12.14
N GLN A 17 -10.70 -11.81 13.41
CA GLN A 17 -11.96 -12.21 14.02
C GLN A 17 -12.67 -11.06 14.76
N SER A 18 -11.96 -9.97 15.02
CA SER A 18 -12.51 -8.83 15.77
C SER A 18 -13.24 -7.85 14.87
N PRO A 19 -14.34 -7.26 15.33
CA PRO A 19 -15.01 -6.16 14.63
C PRO A 19 -14.05 -4.97 14.42
N ILE A 20 -14.30 -4.20 13.37
CA ILE A 20 -13.58 -2.96 13.12
C ILE A 20 -13.69 -2.04 14.35
N ASN A 21 -12.58 -1.40 14.72
CA ASN A 21 -12.46 -0.50 15.89
C ASN A 21 -12.50 -1.19 17.28
N THR A 22 -12.32 -2.50 17.35
CA THR A 22 -12.16 -3.19 18.64
C THR A 22 -10.84 -2.80 19.31
N SER A 23 -10.85 -2.49 20.60
CA SER A 23 -9.63 -2.19 21.35
C SER A 23 -8.75 -3.44 21.50
N ALA A 24 -7.44 -3.24 21.67
CA ALA A 24 -6.50 -4.36 21.88
C ALA A 24 -6.85 -5.17 23.14
N LEU A 25 -7.38 -4.52 24.18
CA LEU A 25 -7.85 -5.19 25.40
C LEU A 25 -9.04 -6.09 25.10
N ALA A 26 -10.07 -5.58 24.44
CA ALA A 26 -11.27 -6.37 24.11
C ALA A 26 -10.95 -7.52 23.14
N MET A 27 -10.02 -7.32 22.18
CA MET A 27 -9.54 -8.41 21.31
C MET A 27 -8.88 -9.52 22.13
N ALA A 28 -8.01 -9.17 23.07
CA ALA A 28 -7.28 -10.13 23.88
C ALA A 28 -8.21 -10.90 24.83
N GLU A 29 -9.16 -10.21 25.46
CA GLU A 29 -10.18 -10.83 26.33
C GLU A 29 -11.03 -11.84 25.56
N GLY A 30 -11.50 -11.48 24.37
CA GLY A 30 -12.29 -12.38 23.52
C GLY A 30 -11.55 -13.63 23.04
N GLN A 31 -10.21 -13.58 23.02
CA GLN A 31 -9.35 -14.66 22.55
C GLN A 31 -8.61 -15.40 23.69
N GLY A 32 -8.82 -15.01 24.94
CA GLY A 32 -8.27 -15.68 26.12
C GLY A 32 -6.74 -15.55 26.28
N PHE A 33 -6.15 -14.39 25.86
CA PHE A 33 -4.73 -14.12 26.09
C PHE A 33 -4.48 -12.70 26.62
N ALA A 34 -3.33 -12.46 27.22
CA ALA A 34 -3.00 -11.14 27.76
C ALA A 34 -2.82 -10.09 26.63
N HIS A 35 -3.37 -8.89 26.79
CA HIS A 35 -3.30 -7.78 25.80
C HIS A 35 -1.86 -7.41 25.43
N ASP A 36 -0.90 -7.56 26.35
CA ASP A 36 0.53 -7.40 26.09
C ASP A 36 1.07 -8.30 24.98
N THR A 37 0.45 -9.47 24.79
CA THR A 37 0.81 -10.39 23.71
C THR A 37 0.52 -9.76 22.35
N LEU A 38 -0.61 -9.03 22.22
CA LEU A 38 -0.96 -8.31 21.01
C LEU A 38 0.03 -7.17 20.73
N TYR A 39 0.34 -6.35 21.74
CA TYR A 39 1.31 -5.26 21.59
C TYR A 39 2.71 -5.75 21.26
N ARG A 40 3.18 -6.82 21.90
CA ARG A 40 4.48 -7.44 21.57
C ARG A 40 4.51 -8.02 20.16
N ALA A 41 3.41 -8.60 19.71
CA ALA A 41 3.31 -9.10 18.34
C ALA A 41 3.31 -7.98 17.31
N LEU A 42 2.58 -6.89 17.55
CA LEU A 42 2.54 -5.70 16.68
C LEU A 42 3.83 -4.86 16.75
N GLY A 43 4.64 -5.01 17.79
CA GLY A 43 5.94 -4.37 17.96
C GLY A 43 7.06 -4.95 17.10
N GLN A 44 6.77 -5.92 16.21
CA GLN A 44 7.76 -6.40 15.25
C GLN A 44 8.15 -5.28 14.26
N PRO A 45 9.39 -5.29 13.73
CA PRO A 45 9.81 -4.36 12.70
C PRO A 45 8.86 -4.39 11.49
N LEU A 46 8.63 -3.25 10.86
CA LEU A 46 7.74 -3.12 9.72
C LEU A 46 8.11 -4.07 8.57
N ALA A 47 9.41 -4.23 8.31
CA ALA A 47 9.95 -5.16 7.31
C ALA A 47 9.47 -6.60 7.54
N PHE A 48 9.29 -7.04 8.79
CA PHE A 48 8.75 -8.36 9.09
C PHE A 48 7.34 -8.55 8.52
N PHE A 49 6.48 -7.54 8.63
CA PHE A 49 5.11 -7.61 8.09
C PHE A 49 5.11 -7.57 6.56
N PHE A 50 6.00 -6.79 5.95
CA PHE A 50 6.15 -6.78 4.48
C PHE A 50 6.63 -8.13 3.95
N GLU A 51 7.62 -8.76 4.60
CA GLU A 51 8.07 -10.11 4.26
C GLU A 51 6.96 -11.16 4.44
N LEU A 52 6.15 -11.04 5.49
CA LEU A 52 5.01 -11.92 5.74
C LEU A 52 3.95 -11.80 4.64
N SER A 53 3.59 -10.57 4.27
CA SER A 53 2.63 -10.28 3.21
C SER A 53 3.13 -10.77 1.85
N LEU A 54 4.39 -10.51 1.54
CA LEU A 54 5.05 -10.98 0.33
C LEU A 54 5.07 -12.51 0.25
N LYS A 55 5.38 -13.19 1.36
CA LYS A 55 5.32 -14.64 1.42
C LYS A 55 3.91 -15.17 1.17
N LEU A 56 2.91 -14.60 1.83
CA LEU A 56 1.52 -15.00 1.62
C LEU A 56 1.12 -14.83 0.15
N CYS A 57 1.50 -13.72 -0.46
CA CYS A 57 1.25 -13.47 -1.87
C CYS A 57 1.94 -14.52 -2.77
N ARG A 58 3.21 -14.87 -2.49
CA ARG A 58 3.94 -15.94 -3.20
C ARG A 58 3.27 -17.30 -3.08
N ASP A 59 2.89 -17.68 -1.87
CA ASP A 59 2.22 -18.97 -1.59
C ASP A 59 0.89 -19.10 -2.35
N LEU A 60 0.26 -17.97 -2.68
CA LEU A 60 -0.94 -17.89 -3.51
C LEU A 60 -0.66 -17.76 -5.03
N GLY A 61 0.60 -17.77 -5.43
CA GLY A 61 1.02 -17.58 -6.83
C GLY A 61 0.83 -16.15 -7.34
N GLY A 62 0.78 -15.15 -6.45
CA GLY A 62 0.45 -13.77 -6.78
C GLY A 62 1.59 -12.96 -7.38
N LEU A 63 2.83 -13.51 -7.52
CA LEU A 63 3.90 -12.78 -8.18
C LEU A 63 3.71 -12.65 -9.69
N ASP A 64 3.16 -13.67 -10.33
CA ASP A 64 3.02 -13.74 -11.79
C ASP A 64 1.56 -13.61 -12.26
N ARG A 65 0.64 -13.23 -11.37
CA ARG A 65 -0.78 -13.04 -11.69
C ARG A 65 -1.44 -12.05 -10.76
N GLY A 66 -2.63 -11.59 -11.17
CA GLY A 66 -3.44 -10.63 -10.44
C GLY A 66 -2.94 -9.19 -10.63
N TYR A 67 -3.48 -8.30 -9.85
CA TYR A 67 -3.28 -6.87 -9.99
C TYR A 67 -2.59 -6.30 -8.76
N LEU A 68 -1.72 -5.32 -8.96
CA LEU A 68 -1.28 -4.44 -7.88
C LEU A 68 -2.27 -3.29 -7.75
N ILE A 69 -2.54 -2.88 -6.52
CA ILE A 69 -3.39 -1.73 -6.19
C ILE A 69 -2.50 -0.71 -5.49
N LEU A 70 -2.44 0.50 -6.05
CA LEU A 70 -1.76 1.65 -5.45
C LEU A 70 -2.83 2.65 -5.02
N ASP A 71 -2.84 2.98 -3.72
CA ASP A 71 -3.84 3.86 -3.15
C ASP A 71 -3.26 4.60 -1.93
N ASP A 72 -3.96 5.60 -1.42
CA ASP A 72 -3.59 6.22 -0.17
C ASP A 72 -4.68 6.11 0.90
N VAL A 73 -4.24 5.98 2.13
CA VAL A 73 -5.11 5.84 3.29
C VAL A 73 -4.80 6.94 4.28
N PHE A 74 -5.84 7.66 4.71
CA PHE A 74 -5.74 8.63 5.80
C PHE A 74 -6.24 8.01 7.10
N ILE A 75 -5.36 7.93 8.09
CA ILE A 75 -5.66 7.40 9.42
C ILE A 75 -5.83 8.57 10.38
N GLN A 76 -7.07 8.96 10.64
CA GLN A 76 -7.38 10.05 11.57
C GLN A 76 -6.94 9.70 13.01
N ARG A 77 -6.41 10.69 13.72
CA ARG A 77 -6.02 10.62 15.12
C ARG A 77 -6.40 11.91 15.84
N TYR A 78 -6.91 11.79 17.06
CA TYR A 78 -7.45 12.93 17.82
C TYR A 78 -6.42 13.74 18.59
N ARG A 79 -5.15 13.31 18.66
CA ARG A 79 -4.09 14.01 19.39
C ARG A 79 -2.96 14.42 18.46
N SER A 80 -2.73 15.72 18.39
CA SER A 80 -1.55 16.33 17.76
C SER A 80 -0.28 16.07 18.58
N GLY A 81 0.87 16.02 17.91
CA GLY A 81 2.19 16.12 18.54
C GLY A 81 2.91 14.81 18.86
N ARG A 82 2.32 13.64 18.57
CA ARG A 82 3.04 12.38 18.65
C ARG A 82 3.02 11.68 17.27
N LEU A 83 4.17 11.14 16.85
CA LEU A 83 4.30 10.32 15.63
C LEU A 83 4.18 11.08 14.28
N GLY A 84 4.58 12.35 14.19
CA GLY A 84 4.55 13.07 12.91
C GLY A 84 3.13 13.31 12.36
N LEU A 85 2.12 13.32 13.22
CA LEU A 85 0.75 13.61 12.83
C LEU A 85 0.62 15.03 12.31
N ARG A 86 -0.03 15.20 11.16
CA ARG A 86 -0.26 16.50 10.53
C ARG A 86 -1.73 16.80 10.41
N LYS A 87 -2.04 18.09 10.37
CA LYS A 87 -3.36 18.58 9.98
C LYS A 87 -3.46 18.47 8.46
N MET A 88 -4.31 17.60 8.00
CA MET A 88 -4.54 17.33 6.58
C MET A 88 -6.02 17.47 6.25
N ARG A 89 -6.32 17.70 4.99
CA ARG A 89 -7.70 17.70 4.52
C ARG A 89 -8.19 16.25 4.50
N ASP A 90 -9.26 16.00 5.23
CA ASP A 90 -9.96 14.72 5.19
C ASP A 90 -10.91 14.72 3.98
N THR A 91 -10.62 13.91 2.99
CA THR A 91 -11.43 13.83 1.77
C THR A 91 -12.80 13.21 2.01
N ALA A 92 -12.96 12.39 3.05
CA ALA A 92 -14.21 11.75 3.38
C ALA A 92 -15.23 12.72 4.00
N THR A 93 -14.76 13.66 4.84
CA THR A 93 -15.63 14.65 5.52
C THR A 93 -15.55 16.05 4.91
N GLY A 94 -14.59 16.30 4.03
CA GLY A 94 -14.30 17.63 3.45
C GLY A 94 -13.68 18.63 4.44
N GLY A 95 -13.44 18.21 5.68
CA GLY A 95 -12.87 19.01 6.77
C GLY A 95 -11.34 18.88 6.90
N TRP A 96 -10.81 19.42 7.99
CA TRP A 96 -9.42 19.28 8.37
C TRP A 96 -9.32 18.41 9.62
N ALA A 97 -8.50 17.36 9.55
CA ALA A 97 -8.26 16.45 10.66
C ALA A 97 -6.76 16.23 10.88
N TYR A 98 -6.38 15.89 12.11
CA TYR A 98 -5.05 15.39 12.39
C TYR A 98 -4.99 13.90 12.07
N GLY A 99 -3.94 13.48 11.38
CA GLY A 99 -3.79 12.07 11.03
C GLY A 99 -2.46 11.75 10.37
N LEU A 100 -2.34 10.49 9.98
CA LEU A 100 -1.24 9.95 9.21
C LEU A 100 -1.77 9.54 7.84
N SER A 101 -1.15 10.04 6.78
CA SER A 101 -1.41 9.57 5.42
C SER A 101 -0.37 8.51 5.06
N LEU A 102 -0.83 7.41 4.48
CA LEU A 102 0.01 6.31 4.01
C LEU A 102 -0.24 6.12 2.52
N VAL A 103 0.82 6.00 1.73
CA VAL A 103 0.72 5.43 0.37
C VAL A 103 0.85 3.92 0.52
N VAL A 104 -0.08 3.16 -0.02
CA VAL A 104 -0.22 1.72 0.19
C VAL A 104 -0.14 0.99 -1.14
N LEU A 105 0.61 -0.09 -1.15
CA LEU A 105 0.62 -1.06 -2.23
C LEU A 105 -0.02 -2.37 -1.75
N ALA A 106 -1.01 -2.86 -2.47
CA ALA A 106 -1.67 -4.13 -2.21
C ALA A 106 -1.70 -4.99 -3.47
N TRP A 107 -1.90 -6.29 -3.29
CA TRP A 107 -2.16 -7.24 -4.36
C TRP A 107 -3.59 -7.78 -4.30
N THR A 108 -4.18 -8.08 -5.46
CA THR A 108 -5.49 -8.73 -5.56
C THR A 108 -5.57 -9.70 -6.74
N ASP A 109 -6.31 -10.79 -6.54
CA ASP A 109 -6.76 -11.70 -7.60
C ASP A 109 -8.26 -11.49 -7.95
N GLY A 110 -8.84 -10.37 -7.52
CA GLY A 110 -10.27 -10.08 -7.64
C GLY A 110 -11.14 -10.63 -6.49
N LYS A 111 -10.67 -11.62 -5.76
CA LYS A 111 -11.36 -12.22 -4.61
C LYS A 111 -10.66 -11.90 -3.29
N ARG A 112 -9.35 -11.94 -3.27
CA ARG A 112 -8.50 -11.69 -2.11
C ARG A 112 -7.77 -10.37 -2.29
N ARG A 113 -7.50 -9.70 -1.18
CA ARG A 113 -6.68 -8.46 -1.14
C ARG A 113 -5.63 -8.63 -0.06
N ILE A 114 -4.37 -8.44 -0.42
CA ILE A 114 -3.24 -8.56 0.48
C ILE A 114 -2.49 -7.23 0.47
N PRO A 115 -2.49 -6.48 1.57
CA PRO A 115 -1.59 -5.34 1.73
C PRO A 115 -0.15 -5.84 1.68
N LEU A 116 0.66 -5.31 0.78
CA LEU A 116 2.04 -5.74 0.60
C LEU A 116 3.01 -4.86 1.38
N ALA A 117 2.92 -3.56 1.16
CA ALA A 117 3.78 -2.56 1.77
C ALA A 117 3.08 -1.21 1.84
N PHE A 118 3.59 -0.31 2.68
CA PHE A 118 3.15 1.07 2.73
C PHE A 118 4.28 1.99 3.15
N LEU A 119 4.18 3.26 2.77
CA LEU A 119 5.10 4.32 3.17
C LEU A 119 4.32 5.50 3.75
N PRO A 120 4.76 6.07 4.89
CA PRO A 120 4.12 7.23 5.48
C PRO A 120 4.44 8.48 4.67
N TYR A 121 3.41 9.30 4.42
CA TYR A 121 3.55 10.59 3.76
C TYR A 121 3.59 11.71 4.80
N PHE A 122 4.72 12.42 4.88
CA PHE A 122 4.91 13.54 5.78
C PHE A 122 4.81 14.91 5.09
N GLY A 123 4.84 14.95 3.76
CA GLY A 123 4.65 16.17 2.96
C GLY A 123 5.78 17.19 3.04
N GLU A 124 6.99 16.78 3.42
CA GLU A 124 8.14 17.68 3.56
C GLU A 124 9.12 17.55 2.39
N GLU A 125 9.66 16.37 2.16
CA GLU A 125 10.74 16.13 1.21
C GLU A 125 10.27 15.32 0.00
N GLU A 126 9.30 14.43 0.19
CA GLU A 126 8.83 13.51 -0.84
C GLU A 126 7.33 13.74 -1.14
N SER A 127 6.97 13.68 -2.40
CA SER A 127 5.57 13.66 -2.83
C SER A 127 4.97 12.26 -2.68
N LYS A 128 3.64 12.15 -2.63
CA LYS A 128 2.98 10.82 -2.68
C LYS A 128 3.32 10.06 -3.95
N LEU A 129 3.65 10.74 -5.05
CA LEU A 129 4.05 10.12 -6.30
C LEU A 129 5.44 9.49 -6.20
N ASP A 130 6.38 10.14 -5.48
CA ASP A 130 7.70 9.57 -5.24
C ASP A 130 7.60 8.31 -4.36
N LEU A 131 6.76 8.35 -3.32
CA LEU A 131 6.46 7.19 -2.47
C LEU A 131 5.79 6.06 -3.27
N ALA A 132 4.90 6.39 -4.19
CA ALA A 132 4.27 5.43 -5.08
C ALA A 132 5.29 4.74 -5.98
N LEU A 133 6.21 5.51 -6.59
CA LEU A 133 7.29 4.97 -7.41
C LEU A 133 8.23 4.08 -6.60
N ALA A 134 8.57 4.47 -5.37
CA ALA A 134 9.38 3.64 -4.46
C ALA A 134 8.70 2.30 -4.14
N LEU A 135 7.38 2.28 -3.93
CA LEU A 135 6.62 1.05 -3.70
C LEU A 135 6.54 0.17 -4.96
N LEU A 136 6.41 0.76 -6.14
CA LEU A 136 6.42 0.03 -7.41
C LEU A 136 7.80 -0.57 -7.69
N GLU A 137 8.89 0.17 -7.45
CA GLU A 137 10.26 -0.35 -7.58
C GLU A 137 10.52 -1.51 -6.60
N TRP A 138 10.10 -1.35 -5.34
CA TRP A 138 10.16 -2.44 -4.36
C TRP A 138 9.41 -3.70 -4.84
N ALA A 139 8.23 -3.55 -5.40
CA ALA A 139 7.46 -4.69 -5.91
C ALA A 139 8.16 -5.36 -7.10
N LYS A 140 8.77 -4.58 -7.99
CA LYS A 140 9.57 -5.08 -9.11
C LYS A 140 10.77 -5.89 -8.62
N GLU A 141 11.52 -5.35 -7.65
CA GLU A 141 12.65 -6.04 -7.01
C GLU A 141 12.21 -7.32 -6.28
N ALA A 142 11.00 -7.33 -5.69
CA ALA A 142 10.40 -8.51 -5.09
C ALA A 142 9.97 -9.58 -6.10
N GLY A 143 10.02 -9.27 -7.40
CA GLY A 143 9.77 -10.19 -8.51
C GLY A 143 8.32 -10.21 -9.00
N PHE A 144 7.51 -9.18 -8.69
CA PHE A 144 6.14 -9.09 -9.21
C PHE A 144 6.12 -8.88 -10.73
N ARG A 145 5.20 -9.60 -11.38
CA ARG A 145 4.81 -9.46 -12.79
C ARG A 145 3.29 -9.41 -12.87
N PRO A 146 2.68 -8.28 -12.45
CA PRO A 146 1.23 -8.20 -12.35
C PRO A 146 0.58 -8.16 -13.73
N GLU A 147 -0.67 -8.59 -13.81
CA GLU A 147 -1.54 -8.42 -14.97
C GLU A 147 -1.92 -6.95 -15.22
N GLY A 148 -1.70 -6.09 -14.23
CA GLY A 148 -1.85 -4.64 -14.31
C GLY A 148 -1.72 -3.98 -12.96
N VAL A 149 -1.63 -2.63 -12.99
CA VAL A 149 -1.59 -1.79 -11.78
C VAL A 149 -2.83 -0.91 -11.73
N LEU A 150 -3.63 -1.07 -10.69
CA LEU A 150 -4.84 -0.31 -10.42
C LEU A 150 -4.51 0.87 -9.52
N PHE A 151 -4.98 2.05 -9.87
CA PHE A 151 -4.85 3.25 -9.06
C PHE A 151 -5.94 4.27 -9.43
N ASP A 152 -6.17 5.24 -8.55
CA ASP A 152 -7.09 6.31 -8.85
C ASP A 152 -6.51 7.35 -9.84
N ALA A 153 -7.34 8.29 -10.32
CA ALA A 153 -6.93 9.30 -11.29
C ALA A 153 -5.82 10.22 -10.78
N TRP A 154 -5.64 10.34 -9.45
CA TRP A 154 -4.60 11.17 -8.87
C TRP A 154 -3.20 10.59 -9.11
N TYR A 155 -3.06 9.25 -9.08
CA TYR A 155 -1.81 8.56 -9.40
C TYR A 155 -1.58 8.39 -10.91
N ALA A 156 -2.53 8.75 -11.77
CA ALA A 156 -2.35 8.75 -13.23
C ALA A 156 -1.42 9.88 -13.72
N ALA A 157 -0.41 10.21 -12.94
CA ALA A 157 0.59 11.20 -13.27
C ALA A 157 1.59 10.64 -14.29
N ARG A 158 2.12 11.54 -15.14
CA ARG A 158 3.05 11.19 -16.22
C ARG A 158 4.21 10.29 -15.74
N GLN A 159 4.84 10.62 -14.62
CA GLN A 159 5.98 9.88 -14.09
C GLN A 159 5.63 8.44 -13.70
N VAL A 160 4.44 8.18 -13.16
CA VAL A 160 3.97 6.83 -12.83
C VAL A 160 3.67 6.05 -14.11
N LEU A 161 2.99 6.67 -15.08
CA LEU A 161 2.66 6.05 -16.36
C LEU A 161 3.92 5.71 -17.18
N GLU A 162 4.91 6.61 -17.22
CA GLU A 162 6.20 6.39 -17.88
C GLU A 162 6.97 5.24 -17.19
N TRP A 163 6.97 5.22 -15.84
CA TRP A 163 7.61 4.13 -15.09
C TRP A 163 6.99 2.78 -15.44
N LEU A 164 5.66 2.67 -15.43
CA LEU A 164 4.94 1.43 -15.77
C LEU A 164 5.24 0.99 -17.21
N HIS A 165 5.24 1.93 -18.15
CA HIS A 165 5.55 1.68 -19.56
C HIS A 165 6.97 1.14 -19.75
N VAL A 166 7.97 1.79 -19.16
CA VAL A 166 9.39 1.39 -19.25
C VAL A 166 9.62 -0.01 -18.69
N HIS A 167 8.88 -0.38 -17.64
CA HIS A 167 9.01 -1.70 -17.01
C HIS A 167 8.05 -2.76 -17.58
N GLY A 168 7.29 -2.41 -18.61
CA GLY A 168 6.36 -3.34 -19.29
C GLY A 168 5.20 -3.79 -18.41
N TRP A 169 4.82 -2.98 -17.42
CA TRP A 169 3.68 -3.29 -16.56
C TRP A 169 2.39 -2.75 -17.18
N PRO A 170 1.38 -3.62 -17.42
CA PRO A 170 0.17 -3.20 -18.11
C PRO A 170 -0.66 -2.22 -17.28
N LEU A 171 -1.24 -1.25 -17.96
CA LEU A 171 -2.33 -0.43 -17.42
C LEU A 171 -3.65 -1.19 -17.57
N PRO A 172 -4.60 -1.06 -16.63
CA PRO A 172 -5.92 -1.66 -16.77
C PRO A 172 -6.59 -1.20 -18.07
N GLN A 173 -7.25 -2.12 -18.75
CA GLN A 173 -8.07 -1.77 -19.92
C GLN A 173 -9.17 -0.80 -19.49
N GLY A 174 -9.16 0.40 -20.03
CA GLY A 174 -10.07 1.50 -19.67
C GLY A 174 -9.38 2.77 -19.19
N CYS A 175 -8.10 2.71 -18.76
CA CYS A 175 -7.29 3.90 -18.44
C CYS A 175 -6.59 4.52 -19.68
N SER A 176 -6.84 4.04 -20.87
CA SER A 176 -6.12 4.40 -22.10
C SER A 176 -6.52 5.74 -22.72
N SER A 177 -7.20 6.64 -22.01
CA SER A 177 -7.54 7.94 -22.59
C SER A 177 -7.66 9.07 -21.57
N VAL A 178 -6.55 9.44 -20.93
CA VAL A 178 -6.38 10.82 -20.49
C VAL A 178 -5.29 11.46 -21.37
N GLY A 179 -5.74 12.04 -22.44
CA GLY A 179 -5.21 13.13 -23.22
C GLY A 179 -3.73 13.10 -23.64
N GLY A 180 -3.48 12.97 -24.92
CA GLY A 180 -2.25 13.41 -25.57
C GLY A 180 -1.59 12.33 -26.40
N SER A 181 -1.92 12.29 -27.68
CA SER A 181 -1.15 11.58 -28.71
C SER A 181 0.33 11.92 -28.63
N PHE A 182 1.14 10.95 -28.25
CA PHE A 182 2.60 11.03 -28.38
C PHE A 182 2.96 10.84 -29.86
N THR A 183 2.75 11.85 -30.69
CA THR A 183 3.40 11.94 -31.99
C THR A 183 4.80 12.47 -31.78
N GLY A 184 5.78 11.57 -31.71
CA GLY A 184 7.17 11.93 -31.82
C GLY A 184 7.41 12.67 -33.14
N ARG A 185 7.59 13.96 -33.08
CA ARG A 185 8.02 14.79 -34.20
C ARG A 185 9.52 14.52 -34.43
N THR A 186 9.83 13.56 -35.27
CA THR A 186 11.16 13.44 -35.85
C THR A 186 11.38 14.65 -36.76
N GLY A 187 12.10 15.64 -36.28
CA GLY A 187 12.58 16.73 -37.08
C GLY A 187 13.62 16.21 -38.09
N ARG A 188 13.23 16.00 -39.33
CA ARG A 188 14.18 16.01 -40.45
C ARG A 188 14.36 17.47 -40.86
N GLY A 189 15.53 17.99 -40.61
CA GLY A 189 16.03 19.14 -41.33
C GLY A 189 16.36 18.77 -42.78
N GLY A 190 16.12 19.68 -43.67
CA GLY A 190 16.48 19.57 -45.08
C GLY A 190 16.23 20.91 -45.78
N GLY A 191 17.28 21.45 -46.32
CA GLY A 191 17.23 22.53 -47.30
C GLY A 191 17.75 23.87 -46.83
#